data_77d8be09082dedc1f9ac2dfd2ddc4328
#
_entry.id   77d8be09082dedc1f9ac2dfd2ddc4328
#
_cell.length_a   1.000
_cell.length_b   1.000
_cell.length_c   1.000
_cell.angle_alpha   90.00
_cell.angle_beta   90.00
_cell.angle_gamma   90.00
#
_symmetry.space_group_name_H-M   'P 1'
#
loop_
_entity.id
_entity.type
_entity.pdbx_description
1 polymer ?
#
loop_
_entity_poly.entity_id
_entity_poly.type
_entity_poly.pdbx_seq_one_letter_code
_entity_poly.pdbx_strand_id
1 'polypeptide(L)'
;MIDNRDRNVPLFLTVSGLGNSGPEHWQSLWEQDSDDFQRVELGLWDAPHRTLWVNKLNLAVRATKRPVVLVAHSLGCLAVAWWAKYERPPEGDPVIGALLVAPPEVDVHPVDARLLPFAPAPAGQLPFRSMLVASRNDPYMKFHRARRLASFWGSKFVDAGAVGHINADSRLGKWHLGRQLLERLVSGANPFWNTPARSSSYGIESVARP
;
A
#
# COMPACT_ATOMS: atom_id res chain seq x y z
N MET A 1 26.11 -14.42 15.90
CA MET A 1 24.82 -14.91 16.45
C MET A 1 23.80 -13.84 16.16
N ILE A 2 22.88 -14.06 15.23
CA ILE A 2 21.77 -13.13 14.96
C ILE A 2 20.79 -13.29 16.11
N ASP A 3 20.54 -12.21 16.86
CA ASP A 3 19.65 -12.22 18.02
C ASP A 3 18.23 -12.62 17.56
N ASN A 4 17.64 -13.60 18.23
CA ASN A 4 16.31 -14.13 17.90
C ASN A 4 15.17 -13.08 18.10
N ARG A 5 15.49 -11.94 18.73
CA ARG A 5 14.60 -10.79 18.91
C ARG A 5 14.32 -10.06 17.61
N ASP A 6 15.26 -10.06 16.66
CA ASP A 6 15.10 -9.37 15.37
C ASP A 6 14.09 -10.02 14.43
N ARG A 7 13.75 -11.29 14.65
CA ARG A 7 12.84 -12.03 13.75
C ARG A 7 11.35 -11.67 13.93
N ASN A 8 10.98 -11.07 15.06
CA ASN A 8 9.58 -10.71 15.36
C ASN A 8 9.23 -9.25 15.07
N VAL A 9 10.23 -8.39 14.86
CA VAL A 9 10.01 -7.00 14.49
C VAL A 9 9.84 -6.91 12.97
N PRO A 10 8.73 -6.36 12.46
CA PRO A 10 8.53 -6.23 11.03
C PRO A 10 9.59 -5.34 10.38
N LEU A 11 9.96 -5.65 9.13
CA LEU A 11 10.66 -4.74 8.26
C LEU A 11 9.63 -3.89 7.51
N PHE A 12 9.75 -2.57 7.58
CA PHE A 12 8.91 -1.64 6.87
C PHE A 12 9.57 -1.26 5.54
N LEU A 13 9.06 -1.81 4.43
CA LEU A 13 9.55 -1.46 3.11
C LEU A 13 8.80 -0.23 2.59
N THR A 14 9.50 0.90 2.47
CA THR A 14 8.94 2.12 1.88
C THR A 14 8.97 2.02 0.36
N VAL A 15 7.80 2.25 -0.26
CA VAL A 15 7.57 2.16 -1.70
C VAL A 15 7.14 3.53 -2.19
N SER A 16 8.11 4.30 -2.69
CA SER A 16 7.88 5.67 -3.16
C SER A 16 7.11 5.71 -4.47
N GLY A 17 6.54 6.87 -4.79
CA GLY A 17 5.84 7.12 -6.05
C GLY A 17 6.71 7.74 -7.13
N LEU A 18 6.04 8.37 -8.11
CA LEU A 18 6.66 9.14 -9.19
C LEU A 18 7.58 10.23 -8.62
N GLY A 19 8.78 10.38 -9.18
CA GLY A 19 9.77 11.36 -8.73
C GLY A 19 10.50 10.99 -7.43
N ASN A 20 10.25 9.78 -6.86
CA ASN A 20 10.78 9.34 -5.58
C ASN A 20 10.28 10.17 -4.38
N SER A 21 10.77 9.87 -3.17
CA SER A 21 10.51 10.62 -1.94
C SER A 21 11.77 11.38 -1.55
N GLY A 22 11.74 12.71 -1.71
CA GLY A 22 12.85 13.59 -1.34
C GLY A 22 13.08 13.68 0.18
N PRO A 23 14.10 14.39 0.64
CA PRO A 23 14.53 14.42 2.05
C PRO A 23 13.46 14.94 3.01
N GLU A 24 12.60 15.85 2.58
CA GLU A 24 11.50 16.42 3.37
C GLU A 24 10.25 15.52 3.39
N HIS A 25 10.23 14.43 2.62
CA HIS A 25 9.09 13.52 2.55
C HIS A 25 9.03 12.64 3.81
N TRP A 26 7.84 12.40 4.34
CA TRP A 26 7.65 11.60 5.56
C TRP A 26 8.25 10.19 5.48
N GLN A 27 8.26 9.54 4.30
CA GLN A 27 8.94 8.25 4.13
C GLN A 27 10.43 8.38 4.41
N SER A 28 11.10 9.37 3.83
CA SER A 28 12.53 9.63 4.04
C SER A 28 12.84 9.98 5.49
N LEU A 29 11.97 10.75 6.14
CA LEU A 29 12.12 11.08 7.56
C LEU A 29 11.95 9.84 8.46
N TRP A 30 11.08 8.89 8.09
CA TRP A 30 10.93 7.64 8.83
C TRP A 30 12.13 6.70 8.64
N GLU A 31 12.69 6.66 7.44
CA GLU A 31 13.91 5.89 7.13
C GLU A 31 15.13 6.41 7.91
N GLN A 32 15.21 7.72 8.15
CA GLN A 32 16.25 8.32 8.98
C GLN A 32 16.09 8.03 10.48
N ASP A 33 14.86 7.78 10.93
CA ASP A 33 14.56 7.56 12.36
C ASP A 33 14.83 6.13 12.83
N SER A 34 14.84 5.13 11.93
CA SER A 34 15.00 3.72 12.30
C SER A 34 15.43 2.85 11.14
N ASP A 35 16.39 1.97 11.37
CA ASP A 35 16.88 0.96 10.42
C ASP A 35 15.80 -0.09 10.05
N ASP A 36 14.67 -0.11 10.77
CA ASP A 36 13.54 -0.96 10.43
C ASP A 36 12.77 -0.44 9.21
N PHE A 37 13.02 0.79 8.76
CA PHE A 37 12.47 1.35 7.53
C PHE A 37 13.52 1.32 6.43
N GLN A 38 13.21 0.62 5.34
CA GLN A 38 14.12 0.49 4.20
C GLN A 38 13.40 0.83 2.91
N ARG A 39 14.04 1.69 2.09
CA ARG A 39 13.50 2.06 0.79
C ARG A 39 13.68 0.94 -0.21
N VAL A 40 12.63 0.65 -0.94
CA VAL A 40 12.73 -0.18 -2.14
C VAL A 40 13.28 0.67 -3.29
N GLU A 41 14.47 0.33 -3.76
CA GLU A 41 15.13 1.03 -4.88
C GLU A 41 14.49 0.65 -6.22
N LEU A 42 13.33 1.27 -6.51
CA LEU A 42 12.57 1.00 -7.73
C LEU A 42 13.29 1.48 -8.99
N GLY A 43 14.00 2.61 -8.90
CA GLY A 43 14.70 3.24 -10.02
C GLY A 43 13.76 3.83 -11.09
N LEU A 44 14.31 4.51 -12.07
CA LEU A 44 13.56 5.17 -13.14
C LEU A 44 12.39 6.02 -12.60
N TRP A 45 12.64 6.81 -11.57
CA TRP A 45 11.62 7.54 -10.83
C TRP A 45 10.82 8.53 -11.68
N ASP A 46 11.46 9.11 -12.72
CA ASP A 46 10.83 10.06 -13.64
C ASP A 46 10.25 9.41 -14.90
N ALA A 47 10.56 8.13 -15.13
CA ALA A 47 10.01 7.31 -16.21
C ALA A 47 9.63 5.91 -15.69
N PRO A 48 8.63 5.82 -14.80
CA PRO A 48 8.31 4.60 -14.09
C PRO A 48 7.83 3.51 -15.04
N HIS A 49 8.35 2.30 -14.84
CA HIS A 49 7.97 1.14 -15.62
C HIS A 49 7.38 0.07 -14.70
N ARG A 50 6.10 -0.26 -14.89
CA ARG A 50 5.36 -1.17 -14.01
C ARG A 50 6.07 -2.49 -13.74
N THR A 51 6.47 -3.20 -14.78
CA THR A 51 7.13 -4.51 -14.63
C THR A 51 8.44 -4.41 -13.86
N LEU A 52 9.24 -3.37 -14.13
CA LEU A 52 10.48 -3.14 -13.41
C LEU A 52 10.23 -2.89 -11.93
N TRP A 53 9.28 -2.01 -11.60
CA TRP A 53 8.94 -1.68 -10.23
C TRP A 53 8.40 -2.88 -9.46
N VAL A 54 7.52 -3.68 -10.08
CA VAL A 54 7.01 -4.92 -9.50
C VAL A 54 8.14 -5.91 -9.21
N ASN A 55 9.06 -6.11 -10.16
CA ASN A 55 10.21 -7.02 -9.98
C ASN A 55 11.14 -6.54 -8.86
N LYS A 56 11.44 -5.22 -8.79
CA LYS A 56 12.26 -4.64 -7.73
C LYS A 56 11.62 -4.81 -6.36
N LEU A 57 10.31 -4.57 -6.27
CA LEU A 57 9.55 -4.80 -5.03
C LEU A 57 9.60 -6.28 -4.62
N ASN A 58 9.41 -7.20 -5.58
CA ASN A 58 9.48 -8.64 -5.31
C ASN A 58 10.86 -9.06 -4.79
N LEU A 59 11.94 -8.54 -5.37
CA LEU A 59 13.29 -8.80 -4.90
C LEU A 59 13.49 -8.28 -3.46
N ALA A 60 13.01 -7.07 -3.15
CA ALA A 60 13.13 -6.50 -1.81
C ALA A 60 12.35 -7.32 -0.77
N VAL A 61 11.13 -7.75 -1.10
CA VAL A 61 10.31 -8.61 -0.21
C VAL A 61 11.00 -9.94 0.04
N ARG A 62 11.60 -10.56 -0.99
CA ARG A 62 12.30 -11.86 -0.88
C ARG A 62 13.67 -11.78 -0.21
N ALA A 63 14.27 -10.59 -0.12
CA ALA A 63 15.60 -10.40 0.47
C ALA A 63 15.60 -10.53 2.00
N THR A 64 14.45 -10.46 2.65
CA THR A 64 14.33 -10.54 4.11
C THR A 64 13.64 -11.83 4.56
N LYS A 65 13.98 -12.26 5.79
CA LYS A 65 13.27 -13.33 6.51
C LYS A 65 12.35 -12.77 7.60
N ARG A 66 12.35 -11.45 7.79
CA ARG A 66 11.46 -10.75 8.73
C ARG A 66 10.06 -10.63 8.13
N PRO A 67 9.00 -10.59 8.95
CA PRO A 67 7.69 -10.14 8.47
C PRO A 67 7.81 -8.76 7.82
N VAL A 68 7.11 -8.56 6.70
CA VAL A 68 7.19 -7.30 5.93
C VAL A 68 5.90 -6.51 6.06
N VAL A 69 6.02 -5.22 6.28
CA VAL A 69 4.93 -4.26 6.12
C VAL A 69 5.29 -3.30 4.98
N LEU A 70 4.42 -3.23 3.97
CA LEU A 70 4.62 -2.31 2.86
C LEU A 70 4.07 -0.92 3.22
N VAL A 71 4.89 0.11 3.04
CA VAL A 71 4.54 1.51 3.33
C VAL A 71 4.63 2.29 2.02
N ALA A 72 3.53 2.30 1.27
CA ALA A 72 3.52 2.85 -0.09
C ALA A 72 2.91 4.24 -0.15
N HIS A 73 3.46 5.08 -1.02
CA HIS A 73 2.94 6.41 -1.33
C HIS A 73 2.69 6.56 -2.83
N SER A 74 1.59 7.24 -3.17
CA SER A 74 1.27 7.63 -4.55
C SER A 74 1.33 6.43 -5.52
N LEU A 75 2.07 6.51 -6.62
CA LEU A 75 2.23 5.45 -7.62
C LEU A 75 2.81 4.16 -7.02
N GLY A 76 3.55 4.25 -5.91
CA GLY A 76 4.01 3.09 -5.15
C GLY A 76 2.87 2.18 -4.67
N CYS A 77 1.67 2.75 -4.39
CA CYS A 77 0.48 1.96 -4.04
C CYS A 77 0.04 1.05 -5.20
N LEU A 78 0.12 1.55 -6.44
CA LEU A 78 -0.21 0.76 -7.64
C LEU A 78 0.86 -0.31 -7.88
N ALA A 79 2.14 -0.01 -7.60
CA ALA A 79 3.22 -1.01 -7.68
C ALA A 79 2.95 -2.17 -6.70
N VAL A 80 2.54 -1.87 -5.47
CA VAL A 80 2.14 -2.87 -4.46
C VAL A 80 0.95 -3.70 -4.94
N ALA A 81 -0.10 -3.06 -5.45
CA ALA A 81 -1.29 -3.76 -5.93
C ALA A 81 -0.98 -4.67 -7.14
N TRP A 82 -0.14 -4.21 -8.08
CA TRP A 82 0.32 -5.01 -9.19
C TRP A 82 1.22 -6.17 -8.76
N TRP A 83 2.12 -5.94 -7.81
CA TRP A 83 2.94 -6.99 -7.22
C TRP A 83 2.06 -8.08 -6.58
N ALA A 84 1.09 -7.70 -5.76
CA ALA A 84 0.17 -8.63 -5.13
C ALA A 84 -0.63 -9.46 -6.17
N LYS A 85 -1.04 -8.83 -7.29
CA LYS A 85 -1.77 -9.50 -8.37
C LYS A 85 -0.90 -10.52 -9.12
N TYR A 86 0.38 -10.21 -9.36
CA TYR A 86 1.28 -11.09 -10.13
C TYR A 86 1.87 -12.20 -9.26
N GLU A 87 2.41 -11.85 -8.10
CA GLU A 87 3.10 -12.80 -7.23
C GLU A 87 2.15 -13.67 -6.40
N ARG A 88 0.92 -13.19 -6.16
CA ARG A 88 -0.10 -13.90 -5.38
C ARG A 88 0.46 -14.49 -4.08
N PRO A 89 1.11 -13.66 -3.24
CA PRO A 89 1.71 -14.17 -2.02
C PRO A 89 0.64 -14.81 -1.13
N PRO A 90 1.00 -15.85 -0.35
CA PRO A 90 0.12 -16.39 0.69
C PRO A 90 -0.34 -15.29 1.64
N GLU A 91 -1.54 -15.45 2.21
CA GLU A 91 -2.05 -14.48 3.18
C GLU A 91 -1.12 -14.37 4.39
N GLY A 92 -0.61 -13.14 4.64
CA GLY A 92 0.24 -12.85 5.79
C GLY A 92 1.67 -13.37 5.73
N ASP A 93 2.14 -13.89 4.57
CA ASP A 93 3.51 -14.39 4.43
C ASP A 93 4.12 -14.03 3.06
N PRO A 94 5.28 -13.35 3.01
CA PRO A 94 5.95 -12.67 4.13
C PRO A 94 5.34 -11.30 4.47
N VAL A 95 4.39 -10.79 3.64
CA VAL A 95 3.78 -9.46 3.82
C VAL A 95 2.58 -9.57 4.74
N ILE A 96 2.73 -9.03 5.95
CA ILE A 96 1.70 -9.06 7.00
C ILE A 96 0.74 -7.87 6.93
N GLY A 97 1.06 -6.83 6.16
CA GLY A 97 0.19 -5.68 5.99
C GLY A 97 0.75 -4.61 5.05
N ALA A 98 -0.11 -3.65 4.66
CA ALA A 98 0.26 -2.50 3.85
C ALA A 98 -0.46 -1.22 4.28
N LEU A 99 0.30 -0.13 4.41
CA LEU A 99 -0.19 1.24 4.51
C LEU A 99 -0.07 1.88 3.12
N LEU A 100 -1.21 2.15 2.48
CA LEU A 100 -1.32 2.66 1.12
C LEU A 100 -1.78 4.13 1.18
N VAL A 101 -0.90 5.05 0.87
CA VAL A 101 -1.12 6.48 1.09
C VAL A 101 -1.27 7.22 -0.23
N ALA A 102 -2.39 7.90 -0.41
CA ALA A 102 -2.67 8.76 -1.56
C ALA A 102 -2.42 8.10 -2.93
N PRO A 103 -3.00 6.91 -3.24
CA PRO A 103 -2.85 6.32 -4.57
C PRO A 103 -3.40 7.28 -5.64
N PRO A 104 -2.71 7.43 -6.81
CA PRO A 104 -3.20 8.30 -7.87
C PRO A 104 -4.26 7.60 -8.72
N GLU A 105 -5.07 8.40 -9.42
CA GLU A 105 -5.94 7.94 -10.50
C GLU A 105 -5.11 7.55 -11.72
N VAL A 106 -5.29 6.34 -12.24
CA VAL A 106 -4.58 5.86 -13.43
C VAL A 106 -5.52 5.45 -14.55
N ASP A 107 -6.83 5.28 -14.30
CA ASP A 107 -7.79 4.71 -15.24
C ASP A 107 -8.56 5.77 -16.02
N VAL A 108 -8.89 6.90 -15.36
CA VAL A 108 -9.75 7.93 -15.95
C VAL A 108 -9.08 9.28 -15.85
N HIS A 109 -8.51 9.74 -16.96
CA HIS A 109 -7.84 11.04 -17.06
C HIS A 109 -6.80 11.28 -15.96
N PRO A 110 -5.72 10.47 -15.91
CA PRO A 110 -4.63 10.72 -14.98
C PRO A 110 -4.04 12.10 -15.22
N VAL A 111 -3.74 12.82 -14.15
CA VAL A 111 -3.19 14.19 -14.21
C VAL A 111 -1.77 14.22 -14.77
N ASP A 112 -1.08 13.08 -14.84
CA ASP A 112 0.25 12.93 -15.39
C ASP A 112 0.29 11.66 -16.26
N ALA A 113 0.73 11.81 -17.52
CA ALA A 113 0.81 10.70 -18.47
C ALA A 113 1.78 9.59 -18.03
N ARG A 114 2.75 9.89 -17.17
CA ARG A 114 3.69 8.92 -16.61
C ARG A 114 3.03 7.89 -15.68
N LEU A 115 1.79 8.12 -15.27
CA LEU A 115 0.98 7.18 -14.47
C LEU A 115 0.34 6.08 -15.33
N LEU A 116 0.14 6.33 -16.64
CA LEU A 116 -0.55 5.43 -17.57
C LEU A 116 0.03 4.00 -17.63
N PRO A 117 1.34 3.77 -17.53
CA PRO A 117 1.88 2.41 -17.53
C PRO A 117 1.35 1.50 -16.41
N PHE A 118 0.75 2.09 -15.36
CA PHE A 118 0.17 1.36 -14.24
C PHE A 118 -1.34 1.11 -14.39
N ALA A 119 -1.97 1.64 -15.43
CA ALA A 119 -3.36 1.35 -15.77
C ALA A 119 -3.51 -0.06 -16.39
N PRO A 120 -4.70 -0.69 -16.23
CA PRO A 120 -5.73 -0.30 -15.27
C PRO A 120 -5.32 -0.63 -13.83
N ALA A 121 -5.86 0.09 -12.84
CA ALA A 121 -5.62 -0.26 -11.45
C ALA A 121 -6.07 -1.71 -11.17
N PRO A 122 -5.26 -2.55 -10.51
CA PRO A 122 -5.65 -3.94 -10.24
C PRO A 122 -6.96 -3.99 -9.46
N ALA A 123 -7.90 -4.80 -9.95
CA ALA A 123 -9.13 -5.12 -9.24
C ALA A 123 -8.93 -6.37 -8.36
N GLY A 124 -9.68 -6.44 -7.25
CA GLY A 124 -9.65 -7.57 -6.32
C GLY A 124 -8.98 -7.23 -4.99
N GLN A 125 -9.30 -8.03 -3.98
CA GLN A 125 -8.79 -7.84 -2.63
C GLN A 125 -7.28 -8.13 -2.58
N LEU A 126 -6.57 -7.33 -1.80
CA LEU A 126 -5.17 -7.59 -1.49
C LEU A 126 -5.05 -8.79 -0.54
N PRO A 127 -4.03 -9.66 -0.69
CA PRO A 127 -3.87 -10.87 0.11
C PRO A 127 -3.27 -10.61 1.50
N PHE A 128 -3.35 -9.38 1.99
CA PHE A 128 -2.87 -8.95 3.30
C PHE A 128 -3.71 -7.79 3.82
N ARG A 129 -3.67 -7.60 5.14
CA ARG A 129 -4.33 -6.46 5.78
C ARG A 129 -3.80 -5.16 5.21
N SER A 130 -4.69 -4.20 4.92
CA SER A 130 -4.25 -2.93 4.38
C SER A 130 -5.12 -1.76 4.87
N MET A 131 -4.50 -0.59 4.94
CA MET A 131 -5.19 0.68 5.12
C MET A 131 -4.90 1.56 3.93
N LEU A 132 -5.95 2.15 3.33
CA LEU A 132 -5.82 3.15 2.29
C LEU A 132 -6.16 4.52 2.87
N VAL A 133 -5.17 5.40 2.89
CA VAL A 133 -5.29 6.76 3.41
C VAL A 133 -5.46 7.72 2.25
N ALA A 134 -6.52 8.54 2.30
CA ALA A 134 -6.81 9.52 1.27
C ALA A 134 -7.06 10.91 1.85
N SER A 135 -6.72 11.91 1.08
CA SER A 135 -6.97 13.33 1.38
C SER A 135 -8.15 13.84 0.57
N ARG A 136 -8.95 14.73 1.17
CA ARG A 136 -10.17 15.28 0.52
C ARG A 136 -9.87 16.24 -0.62
N ASN A 137 -8.67 16.83 -0.64
CA ASN A 137 -8.20 17.79 -1.65
C ASN A 137 -6.97 17.30 -2.41
N ASP A 138 -6.79 15.98 -2.52
CA ASP A 138 -5.71 15.39 -3.33
C ASP A 138 -5.94 15.72 -4.82
N PRO A 139 -4.96 16.35 -5.50
CA PRO A 139 -5.09 16.66 -6.93
C PRO A 139 -4.98 15.42 -7.83
N TYR A 140 -4.40 14.31 -7.35
CA TYR A 140 -4.16 13.11 -8.15
C TYR A 140 -5.30 12.09 -8.08
N MET A 141 -6.19 12.16 -7.09
CA MET A 141 -7.29 11.22 -6.91
C MET A 141 -8.49 11.88 -6.24
N LYS A 142 -9.64 11.84 -6.86
CA LYS A 142 -10.89 12.29 -6.21
C LYS A 142 -11.22 11.41 -5.00
N PHE A 143 -11.55 12.03 -3.88
CA PHE A 143 -11.75 11.35 -2.59
C PHE A 143 -12.75 10.17 -2.65
N HIS A 144 -13.88 10.32 -3.37
CA HIS A 144 -14.85 9.23 -3.52
C HIS A 144 -14.30 8.05 -4.34
N ARG A 145 -13.39 8.32 -5.29
CA ARG A 145 -12.73 7.27 -6.08
C ARG A 145 -11.69 6.52 -5.24
N ALA A 146 -10.94 7.24 -4.39
CA ALA A 146 -10.03 6.61 -3.42
C ALA A 146 -10.79 5.68 -2.46
N ARG A 147 -11.97 6.10 -1.98
CA ARG A 147 -12.84 5.26 -1.15
C ARG A 147 -13.30 4.01 -1.89
N ARG A 148 -13.69 4.13 -3.16
CA ARG A 148 -14.08 3.00 -4.00
C ARG A 148 -12.91 2.04 -4.24
N LEU A 149 -11.71 2.58 -4.50
CA LEU A 149 -10.50 1.79 -4.66
C LEU A 149 -10.17 1.00 -3.39
N ALA A 150 -10.28 1.63 -2.21
CA ALA A 150 -10.12 0.96 -0.93
C ALA A 150 -11.09 -0.24 -0.78
N SER A 151 -12.35 -0.08 -1.18
CA SER A 151 -13.33 -1.16 -1.17
C SER A 151 -12.94 -2.31 -2.09
N PHE A 152 -12.44 -2.03 -3.30
CA PHE A 152 -11.99 -3.06 -4.25
C PHE A 152 -10.77 -3.83 -3.72
N TRP A 153 -9.85 -3.15 -3.03
CA TRP A 153 -8.65 -3.75 -2.47
C TRP A 153 -8.88 -4.42 -1.11
N GLY A 154 -10.10 -4.33 -0.55
CA GLY A 154 -10.38 -4.82 0.81
C GLY A 154 -9.65 -4.03 1.89
N SER A 155 -9.21 -2.82 1.57
CA SER A 155 -8.46 -1.96 2.47
C SER A 155 -9.39 -1.19 3.40
N LYS A 156 -8.98 -1.02 4.67
CA LYS A 156 -9.64 -0.08 5.57
C LYS A 156 -9.42 1.34 5.07
N PHE A 157 -10.49 2.05 4.74
CA PHE A 157 -10.41 3.44 4.29
C PHE A 157 -10.18 4.39 5.47
N VAL A 158 -9.22 5.32 5.31
CA VAL A 158 -8.88 6.35 6.28
C VAL A 158 -8.94 7.73 5.63
N ASP A 159 -9.70 8.63 6.21
CA ASP A 159 -9.81 10.02 5.80
C ASP A 159 -8.76 10.85 6.55
N ALA A 160 -7.79 11.38 5.85
CA ALA A 160 -6.74 12.24 6.42
C ALA A 160 -7.13 13.73 6.50
N GLY A 161 -8.37 14.08 6.11
CA GLY A 161 -8.77 15.48 5.99
C GLY A 161 -8.30 16.09 4.67
N ALA A 162 -8.12 17.40 4.63
CA ALA A 162 -7.67 18.15 3.44
C ALA A 162 -6.18 18.51 3.58
N VAL A 163 -5.30 17.57 3.25
CA VAL A 163 -3.85 17.65 3.45
C VAL A 163 -3.05 17.49 2.14
N GLY A 164 -3.65 17.80 1.00
CA GLY A 164 -2.99 17.69 -0.31
C GLY A 164 -2.71 16.24 -0.69
N HIS A 165 -1.60 16.00 -1.39
CA HIS A 165 -1.19 14.65 -1.85
C HIS A 165 -0.43 13.84 -0.77
N ILE A 166 -0.45 14.29 0.48
CA ILE A 166 0.26 13.65 1.61
C ILE A 166 1.75 13.42 1.27
N ASN A 167 2.35 14.37 0.56
CA ASN A 167 3.75 14.39 0.15
C ASN A 167 4.54 15.47 0.91
N ALA A 168 5.75 15.81 0.45
CA ALA A 168 6.57 16.87 1.06
C ALA A 168 5.87 18.25 1.04
N ASP A 169 5.13 18.59 -0.04
CA ASP A 169 4.39 19.85 -0.14
C ASP A 169 3.27 19.98 0.89
N SER A 170 2.80 18.86 1.42
CA SER A 170 1.79 18.82 2.50
C SER A 170 2.37 19.26 3.85
N ARG A 171 3.69 19.42 3.98
CA ARG A 171 4.42 19.90 5.17
C ARG A 171 4.06 19.16 6.47
N LEU A 172 3.84 17.84 6.37
CA LEU A 172 3.43 17.01 7.51
C LEU A 172 4.61 16.60 8.40
N GLY A 173 5.86 16.89 8.00
CA GLY A 173 7.06 16.46 8.70
C GLY A 173 7.06 14.93 8.87
N LYS A 174 7.32 14.44 10.08
CA LYS A 174 7.30 13.00 10.41
C LYS A 174 5.92 12.34 10.40
N TRP A 175 4.89 13.06 10.00
CA TRP A 175 3.51 12.60 9.84
C TRP A 175 3.02 11.63 10.93
N HIS A 176 2.84 12.15 12.13
CA HIS A 176 2.46 11.37 13.32
C HIS A 176 1.20 10.51 13.14
N LEU A 177 0.18 11.02 12.43
CA LEU A 177 -1.02 10.22 12.12
C LEU A 177 -0.66 8.95 11.35
N GLY A 178 0.21 9.06 10.34
CA GLY A 178 0.68 7.91 9.57
C GLY A 178 1.37 6.86 10.42
N ARG A 179 2.22 7.28 11.37
CA ARG A 179 2.88 6.38 12.33
C ARG A 179 1.87 5.65 13.21
N GLN A 180 0.88 6.35 13.75
CA GLN A 180 -0.18 5.74 14.54
C GLN A 180 -1.02 4.73 13.74
N LEU A 181 -1.30 5.02 12.47
CA LEU A 181 -2.00 4.07 11.57
C LEU A 181 -1.17 2.82 11.33
N LEU A 182 0.14 2.99 11.11
CA LEU A 182 1.07 1.88 10.92
C LEU A 182 1.16 0.99 12.17
N GLU A 183 1.26 1.57 13.35
CA GLU A 183 1.24 0.86 14.63
C GLU A 183 -0.05 0.04 14.82
N ARG A 184 -1.21 0.64 14.49
CA ARG A 184 -2.51 -0.06 14.52
C ARG A 184 -2.60 -1.19 13.51
N LEU A 185 -1.98 -1.03 12.34
CA LEU A 185 -1.93 -2.07 11.31
C LEU A 185 -1.13 -3.28 11.80
N VAL A 186 0.02 -3.05 12.44
CA VAL A 186 0.92 -4.10 12.92
C VAL A 186 0.37 -4.80 14.16
N SER A 187 -0.14 -4.04 15.14
CA SER A 187 -0.60 -4.61 16.42
C SER A 187 -1.81 -5.52 16.29
N GLY A 188 -2.50 -5.49 15.17
CA GLY A 188 -3.75 -6.26 15.00
C GLY A 188 -4.87 -5.86 15.98
N ALA A 189 -4.64 -4.82 16.79
CA ALA A 189 -5.51 -4.37 17.87
C ALA A 189 -6.81 -3.68 17.38
N ASN A 190 -7.27 -4.03 16.18
CA ASN A 190 -8.50 -3.47 15.64
C ASN A 190 -9.58 -4.56 15.60
N PRO A 191 -10.69 -4.41 16.35
CA PRO A 191 -11.79 -5.39 16.35
C PRO A 191 -12.40 -5.62 14.96
N PHE A 192 -12.18 -4.72 14.00
CA PHE A 192 -12.66 -4.88 12.62
C PHE A 192 -11.85 -5.89 11.79
N TRP A 193 -10.64 -6.28 12.22
CA TRP A 193 -9.83 -7.28 11.50
C TRP A 193 -10.17 -8.72 11.91
N ASN A 194 -10.85 -8.92 13.05
CA ASN A 194 -11.21 -10.23 13.57
C ASN A 194 -12.56 -10.75 13.06
N THR A 195 -13.21 -10.04 12.13
CA THR A 195 -14.43 -10.55 11.50
C THR A 195 -14.00 -11.47 10.35
N PRO A 196 -14.24 -12.79 10.43
CA PRO A 196 -13.94 -13.69 9.32
C PRO A 196 -14.73 -13.22 8.09
N ALA A 197 -14.07 -13.22 6.92
CA ALA A 197 -14.70 -12.94 5.66
C ALA A 197 -15.96 -13.82 5.57
N ARG A 198 -17.15 -13.21 5.42
CA ARG A 198 -18.38 -13.99 5.19
C ARG A 198 -18.16 -14.76 3.90
N SER A 199 -18.00 -16.07 3.99
CA SER A 199 -18.06 -16.96 2.84
C SER A 199 -19.45 -16.76 2.21
N SER A 200 -19.47 -16.11 1.06
CA SER A 200 -20.66 -16.02 0.21
C SER A 200 -20.91 -17.41 -0.38
N SER A 201 -21.59 -18.26 0.38
CA SER A 201 -22.18 -19.47 -0.16
C SER A 201 -23.40 -19.05 -0.97
N TYR A 202 -23.21 -18.79 -2.24
CA TYR A 202 -24.30 -18.83 -3.20
C TYR A 202 -24.71 -20.30 -3.33
N GLY A 203 -25.74 -20.69 -2.59
CA GLY A 203 -26.44 -21.94 -2.80
C GLY A 203 -27.07 -21.93 -4.20
N ILE A 204 -26.57 -22.81 -5.06
CA ILE A 204 -27.25 -23.14 -6.30
C ILE A 204 -28.41 -24.06 -5.89
N GLU A 205 -29.61 -23.49 -5.73
CA GLU A 205 -30.84 -24.29 -5.68
C GLU A 205 -31.04 -24.91 -7.05
N SER A 206 -30.88 -26.23 -7.11
CA SER A 206 -31.28 -27.03 -8.26
C SER A 206 -32.80 -27.05 -8.34
N VAL A 207 -33.35 -26.32 -9.30
CA VAL A 207 -34.76 -26.44 -9.66
C VAL A 207 -34.95 -27.74 -10.42
N ALA A 208 -35.46 -28.77 -9.71
CA ALA A 208 -36.05 -29.93 -10.36
C ALA A 208 -37.33 -29.52 -11.07
N ARG A 209 -37.40 -29.76 -12.36
CA ARG A 209 -38.66 -29.67 -13.13
C ARG A 209 -39.40 -31.04 -13.12
N PRO A 210 -40.71 -30.99 -13.11
CA PRO A 210 -41.57 -32.20 -13.15
C PRO A 210 -41.52 -32.93 -14.49
#